data_af579b080c0028aa5a6149bddc413572
#
_entry.id   af579b080c0028aa5a6149bddc413572
#
_cell.length_a   1.000
_cell.length_b   1.000
_cell.length_c   1.000
_cell.angle_alpha   90.00
_cell.angle_beta   90.00
_cell.angle_gamma   90.00
#
_symmetry.space_group_name_H-M   'P 1'
#
loop_
_entity.id
_entity.type
_entity.pdbx_description
1 polymer ?
#
loop_
_entity_poly.entity_id
_entity_poly.type
_entity_poly.pdbx_seq_one_letter_code
_entity_poly.pdbx_strand_id
1 'polypeptide(L)'
;MSERYAAFWFRRDLRLDDNHGLFRALTSGDPVIPVFIFDRNILDELPRRDARVQFLHQALHEMQQHLAQLGSTLHVVYGKPMEVWDKLIQQYPINTVYTNHDYEPYAKARDGELAAFLEGKGIAFQTFQDQVIFEKESVLSNSDKPYSVFTPYSKKWRAQLTPDHFNPYDSEGQQANYWKHEAIAIPTLEEMGFEETAISFPSKVPDTDIIKVYEEKRNFPAQKGTTHIGIHLRFGTISVRRLGKIAQDLSFTYLNELIWREFYMQILWNFPHVAEGPFRPQYAAIPW
;
A
#
# COMPACT_ATOMS: atom_id res chain seq x y z
N MET A 1 1.75 25.08 -25.22
CA MET A 1 2.50 24.00 -24.56
C MET A 1 1.69 22.73 -24.76
N SER A 2 2.31 21.64 -25.20
CA SER A 2 1.59 20.36 -25.28
C SER A 2 1.13 19.96 -23.89
N GLU A 3 -0.12 19.56 -23.76
CA GLU A 3 -0.69 19.05 -22.50
C GLU A 3 0.15 17.86 -22.03
N ARG A 4 0.56 17.85 -20.76
CA ARG A 4 1.36 16.78 -20.15
C ARG A 4 0.66 16.35 -18.89
N TYR A 5 0.79 15.06 -18.56
CA TYR A 5 0.19 14.48 -17.36
C TYR A 5 1.26 13.76 -16.53
N ALA A 6 1.09 13.81 -15.22
CA ALA A 6 1.66 12.82 -14.32
C ALA A 6 0.64 11.68 -14.12
N ALA A 7 1.10 10.48 -13.84
CA ALA A 7 0.22 9.39 -13.41
C ALA A 7 0.60 8.95 -12.00
N PHE A 8 -0.38 8.67 -11.14
CA PHE A 8 -0.15 8.03 -9.86
C PHE A 8 -0.73 6.62 -9.87
N TRP A 9 0.14 5.60 -9.74
CA TRP A 9 -0.24 4.21 -9.73
C TRP A 9 -0.50 3.71 -8.32
N PHE A 10 -1.78 3.63 -7.94
CA PHE A 10 -2.23 3.02 -6.70
C PHE A 10 -2.05 1.50 -6.72
N ARG A 11 -1.66 0.92 -5.58
CA ARG A 11 -1.48 -0.53 -5.41
C ARG A 11 -1.96 -1.00 -4.04
N ARG A 12 -1.16 -0.83 -3.00
CA ARG A 12 -1.46 -1.18 -1.60
C ARG A 12 -1.49 0.09 -0.72
N ASP A 13 -2.03 1.14 -1.25
CA ASP A 13 -2.07 2.50 -0.71
C ASP A 13 -3.38 3.20 -1.11
N LEU A 14 -4.51 2.43 -1.01
CA LEU A 14 -5.83 2.80 -1.54
C LEU A 14 -6.53 3.86 -0.70
N ARG A 15 -5.96 5.07 -0.70
CA ARG A 15 -6.50 6.25 -0.05
C ARG A 15 -6.01 7.52 -0.74
N LEU A 16 -6.81 8.57 -0.64
CA LEU A 16 -6.51 9.89 -1.22
C LEU A 16 -5.90 10.85 -0.19
N ASP A 17 -6.01 10.54 1.10
CA ASP A 17 -5.45 11.30 2.21
C ASP A 17 -4.11 10.71 2.67
N ASP A 18 -3.23 11.58 3.17
CA ASP A 18 -1.92 11.19 3.74
C ASP A 18 -1.18 10.11 2.93
N ASN A 19 -1.05 10.30 1.62
CA ASN A 19 -0.37 9.40 0.70
C ASN A 19 0.86 10.09 0.12
N HIS A 20 2.07 9.60 0.46
CA HIS A 20 3.31 10.30 0.13
C HIS A 20 3.54 10.42 -1.37
N GLY A 21 3.51 9.33 -2.11
CA GLY A 21 3.73 9.38 -3.56
C GLY A 21 2.65 10.17 -4.29
N LEU A 22 1.38 10.06 -3.84
CA LEU A 22 0.29 10.87 -4.38
C LEU A 22 0.50 12.36 -4.13
N PHE A 23 0.91 12.74 -2.91
CA PHE A 23 1.26 14.13 -2.60
C PHE A 23 2.35 14.65 -3.55
N ARG A 24 3.40 13.86 -3.79
CA ARG A 24 4.49 14.22 -4.71
C ARG A 24 4.01 14.34 -6.16
N ALA A 25 3.12 13.47 -6.60
CA ALA A 25 2.50 13.57 -7.91
C ALA A 25 1.66 14.85 -8.03
N LEU A 26 0.76 15.10 -7.07
CA LEU A 26 -0.13 16.26 -7.07
C LEU A 26 0.62 17.60 -6.93
N THR A 27 1.85 17.60 -6.42
CA THR A 27 2.71 18.80 -6.33
C THR A 27 3.73 18.91 -7.46
N SER A 28 3.68 18.05 -8.48
CA SER A 28 4.63 18.04 -9.60
C SER A 28 4.46 19.22 -10.58
N GLY A 29 3.27 19.81 -10.61
CA GLY A 29 2.90 20.88 -11.55
C GLY A 29 2.11 20.38 -12.77
N ASP A 30 2.05 19.07 -13.02
CA ASP A 30 1.23 18.47 -14.07
C ASP A 30 -0.06 17.88 -13.48
N PRO A 31 -1.20 17.89 -14.22
CA PRO A 31 -2.41 17.20 -13.76
C PRO A 31 -2.17 15.70 -13.60
N VAL A 32 -2.67 15.12 -12.50
CA VAL A 32 -2.40 13.73 -12.12
C VAL A 32 -3.55 12.82 -12.55
N ILE A 33 -3.24 11.79 -13.34
CA ILE A 33 -4.15 10.69 -13.67
C ILE A 33 -4.03 9.63 -12.57
N PRO A 34 -5.07 9.40 -11.74
CA PRO A 34 -5.09 8.29 -10.79
C PRO A 34 -5.29 6.97 -11.55
N VAL A 35 -4.40 5.99 -11.36
CA VAL A 35 -4.43 4.69 -12.04
C VAL A 35 -4.43 3.56 -11.01
N PHE A 36 -5.26 2.54 -11.24
CA PHE A 36 -5.17 1.26 -10.55
C PHE A 36 -5.23 0.11 -11.57
N ILE A 37 -4.41 -0.91 -11.37
CA ILE A 37 -4.39 -2.09 -12.24
C ILE A 37 -4.74 -3.32 -11.40
N PHE A 38 -5.86 -3.97 -11.72
CA PHE A 38 -6.12 -5.33 -11.30
C PHE A 38 -5.17 -6.26 -12.07
N ASP A 39 -4.04 -6.58 -11.43
CA ASP A 39 -2.91 -7.28 -12.03
C ASP A 39 -3.23 -8.75 -12.28
N ARG A 40 -3.37 -9.14 -13.54
CA ARG A 40 -3.68 -10.50 -13.95
C ARG A 40 -2.61 -11.52 -13.56
N ASN A 41 -1.35 -11.11 -13.45
CA ASN A 41 -0.30 -12.02 -12.97
C ASN A 41 -0.53 -12.46 -11.51
N ILE A 42 -1.33 -11.71 -10.75
CA ILE A 42 -1.73 -12.06 -9.38
C ILE A 42 -3.13 -12.68 -9.38
N LEU A 43 -4.07 -12.07 -10.09
CA LEU A 43 -5.49 -12.40 -9.97
C LEU A 43 -5.86 -13.71 -10.66
N ASP A 44 -5.20 -14.05 -11.78
CA ASP A 44 -5.51 -15.26 -12.56
C ASP A 44 -5.27 -16.57 -11.76
N GLU A 45 -4.47 -16.51 -10.69
CA GLU A 45 -4.20 -17.65 -9.79
C GLU A 45 -5.19 -17.74 -8.61
N LEU A 46 -6.07 -16.75 -8.42
CA LEU A 46 -6.96 -16.70 -7.27
C LEU A 46 -8.28 -17.47 -7.53
N PRO A 47 -8.92 -18.00 -6.48
CA PRO A 47 -10.24 -18.60 -6.61
C PRO A 47 -11.27 -17.55 -7.00
N ARG A 48 -12.31 -17.95 -7.74
CA ARG A 48 -13.39 -17.04 -8.20
C ARG A 48 -14.08 -16.28 -7.07
N ARG A 49 -14.16 -16.87 -5.88
CA ARG A 49 -14.69 -16.25 -4.66
C ARG A 49 -13.55 -15.87 -3.73
N ASP A 50 -12.88 -14.76 -4.05
CA ASP A 50 -11.80 -14.24 -3.21
C ASP A 50 -12.22 -12.92 -2.55
N ALA A 51 -12.34 -12.94 -1.23
CA ALA A 51 -12.74 -11.78 -0.45
C ALA A 51 -11.77 -10.59 -0.58
N ARG A 52 -10.49 -10.85 -0.92
CA ARG A 52 -9.50 -9.77 -1.12
C ARG A 52 -9.82 -8.97 -2.37
N VAL A 53 -10.22 -9.64 -3.46
CA VAL A 53 -10.61 -8.97 -4.72
C VAL A 53 -11.89 -8.15 -4.50
N GLN A 54 -12.87 -8.69 -3.79
CA GLN A 54 -14.09 -7.96 -3.43
C GLN A 54 -13.78 -6.74 -2.55
N PHE A 55 -12.89 -6.85 -1.56
CA PHE A 55 -12.46 -5.72 -0.74
C PHE A 55 -11.82 -4.61 -1.58
N LEU A 56 -10.88 -4.98 -2.47
CA LEU A 56 -10.24 -4.04 -3.38
C LEU A 56 -11.28 -3.33 -4.25
N HIS A 57 -12.19 -4.07 -4.85
CA HIS A 57 -13.25 -3.54 -5.70
C HIS A 57 -14.12 -2.51 -4.95
N GLN A 58 -14.53 -2.82 -3.70
CA GLN A 58 -15.29 -1.87 -2.87
C GLN A 58 -14.48 -0.61 -2.54
N ALA A 59 -13.21 -0.78 -2.13
CA ALA A 59 -12.34 0.36 -1.81
C ALA A 59 -12.11 1.28 -3.02
N LEU A 60 -11.96 0.71 -4.23
CA LEU A 60 -11.81 1.48 -5.46
C LEU A 60 -13.10 2.24 -5.83
N HIS A 61 -14.26 1.65 -5.60
CA HIS A 61 -15.54 2.35 -5.79
C HIS A 61 -15.69 3.54 -4.81
N GLU A 62 -15.29 3.38 -3.54
CA GLU A 62 -15.27 4.51 -2.59
C GLU A 62 -14.33 5.63 -3.07
N MET A 63 -13.14 5.28 -3.54
CA MET A 63 -12.18 6.25 -4.09
C MET A 63 -12.73 6.94 -5.35
N GLN A 64 -13.34 6.18 -6.26
CA GLN A 64 -13.97 6.72 -7.47
C GLN A 64 -15.08 7.71 -7.15
N GLN A 65 -15.94 7.41 -6.18
CA GLN A 65 -17.00 8.33 -5.75
C GLN A 65 -16.42 9.64 -5.23
N HIS A 66 -15.32 9.59 -4.47
CA HIS A 66 -14.65 10.78 -3.96
C HIS A 66 -14.02 11.58 -5.11
N LEU A 67 -13.29 10.93 -6.03
CA LEU A 67 -12.69 11.59 -7.18
C LEU A 67 -13.74 12.22 -8.11
N ALA A 68 -14.89 11.57 -8.30
CA ALA A 68 -16.00 12.11 -9.09
C ALA A 68 -16.53 13.44 -8.51
N GLN A 69 -16.62 13.57 -7.17
CA GLN A 69 -16.98 14.83 -6.53
C GLN A 69 -15.98 15.95 -6.81
N LEU A 70 -14.72 15.60 -7.08
CA LEU A 70 -13.66 16.52 -7.46
C LEU A 70 -13.59 16.78 -8.97
N GLY A 71 -14.51 16.23 -9.77
CA GLY A 71 -14.49 16.31 -11.23
C GLY A 71 -13.35 15.49 -11.87
N SER A 72 -12.91 14.44 -11.20
CA SER A 72 -11.84 13.53 -11.64
C SER A 72 -12.34 12.08 -11.66
N THR A 73 -11.48 11.17 -12.04
CA THR A 73 -11.80 9.74 -12.10
C THR A 73 -10.58 8.88 -11.75
N LEU A 74 -10.83 7.67 -11.25
CA LEU A 74 -9.82 6.63 -11.10
C LEU A 74 -9.83 5.78 -12.37
N HIS A 75 -8.71 5.72 -13.08
CA HIS A 75 -8.57 4.86 -14.26
C HIS A 75 -8.23 3.43 -13.82
N VAL A 76 -9.25 2.60 -13.66
CA VAL A 76 -9.10 1.20 -13.24
C VAL A 76 -9.05 0.29 -14.45
N VAL A 77 -8.01 -0.54 -14.54
CA VAL A 77 -7.81 -1.48 -15.65
C VAL A 77 -7.60 -2.90 -15.12
N TYR A 78 -8.20 -3.90 -15.77
CA TYR A 78 -7.90 -5.31 -15.56
C TYR A 78 -6.95 -5.80 -16.65
N GLY A 79 -5.70 -6.14 -16.29
CA GLY A 79 -4.69 -6.51 -17.27
C GLY A 79 -3.31 -6.78 -16.66
N LYS A 80 -2.36 -7.16 -17.49
CA LYS A 80 -0.96 -7.27 -17.09
C LYS A 80 -0.31 -5.90 -17.04
N PRO A 81 0.40 -5.51 -15.97
CA PRO A 81 0.90 -4.15 -15.78
C PRO A 81 1.70 -3.60 -16.97
N MET A 82 2.61 -4.37 -17.55
CA MET A 82 3.42 -3.91 -18.68
C MET A 82 2.57 -3.58 -19.92
N GLU A 83 1.59 -4.43 -20.25
CA GLU A 83 0.68 -4.22 -21.38
C GLU A 83 -0.24 -3.00 -21.14
N VAL A 84 -0.68 -2.82 -19.89
CA VAL A 84 -1.53 -1.69 -19.50
C VAL A 84 -0.76 -0.39 -19.58
N TRP A 85 0.47 -0.34 -19.06
CA TRP A 85 1.30 0.86 -19.13
C TRP A 85 1.69 1.22 -20.56
N ASP A 86 1.99 0.24 -21.42
CA ASP A 86 2.26 0.53 -22.84
C ASP A 86 1.06 1.21 -23.53
N LYS A 87 -0.16 0.78 -23.23
CA LYS A 87 -1.39 1.41 -23.74
C LYS A 87 -1.62 2.80 -23.14
N LEU A 88 -1.45 2.97 -21.83
CA LEU A 88 -1.69 4.25 -21.15
C LEU A 88 -0.77 5.36 -21.65
N ILE A 89 0.53 5.07 -21.87
CA ILE A 89 1.49 6.07 -22.37
C ILE A 89 1.28 6.41 -23.85
N GLN A 90 0.61 5.54 -24.61
CA GLN A 90 0.20 5.83 -25.98
C GLN A 90 -1.08 6.68 -26.02
N GLN A 91 -1.99 6.48 -25.05
CA GLN A 91 -3.26 7.18 -24.96
C GLN A 91 -3.12 8.58 -24.35
N TYR A 92 -2.24 8.74 -23.37
CA TYR A 92 -2.03 9.99 -22.63
C TYR A 92 -0.57 10.42 -22.71
N PRO A 93 -0.26 11.72 -22.89
CA PRO A 93 1.10 12.24 -22.90
C PRO A 93 1.68 12.28 -21.47
N ILE A 94 1.84 11.10 -20.86
CA ILE A 94 2.41 10.94 -19.52
C ILE A 94 3.91 11.19 -19.56
N ASN A 95 4.42 12.05 -18.69
CA ASN A 95 5.84 12.36 -18.54
C ASN A 95 6.48 11.72 -17.30
N THR A 96 5.68 11.44 -16.28
CA THR A 96 6.16 10.85 -15.03
C THR A 96 5.11 9.91 -14.44
N VAL A 97 5.53 8.74 -14.00
CA VAL A 97 4.72 7.79 -13.23
C VAL A 97 5.20 7.79 -11.80
N TYR A 98 4.29 8.04 -10.87
CA TYR A 98 4.54 8.03 -9.42
C TYR A 98 3.89 6.80 -8.79
N THR A 99 4.53 6.23 -7.77
CA THR A 99 3.96 5.13 -6.98
C THR A 99 4.62 5.04 -5.61
N ASN A 100 4.02 4.33 -4.66
CA ASN A 100 4.66 4.03 -3.38
C ASN A 100 5.39 2.68 -3.44
N HIS A 101 6.40 2.49 -2.58
CA HIS A 101 7.17 1.25 -2.53
C HIS A 101 6.29 0.04 -2.15
N ASP A 102 6.61 -1.10 -2.72
CA ASP A 102 6.16 -2.43 -2.27
C ASP A 102 7.40 -3.30 -2.01
N TYR A 103 7.31 -4.16 -1.00
CA TYR A 103 8.45 -4.91 -0.48
C TYR A 103 8.47 -6.37 -0.93
N GLU A 104 7.41 -6.83 -1.60
CA GLU A 104 7.30 -8.21 -2.07
C GLU A 104 8.17 -8.48 -3.30
N PRO A 105 8.74 -9.70 -3.44
CA PRO A 105 9.66 -10.02 -4.54
C PRO A 105 9.05 -9.78 -5.92
N TYR A 106 7.79 -10.20 -6.12
CA TYR A 106 7.07 -9.93 -7.38
C TYR A 106 6.97 -8.43 -7.66
N ALA A 107 6.58 -7.63 -6.67
CA ALA A 107 6.44 -6.19 -6.85
C ALA A 107 7.78 -5.52 -7.19
N LYS A 108 8.87 -5.94 -6.55
CA LYS A 108 10.23 -5.44 -6.86
C LYS A 108 10.63 -5.75 -8.30
N ALA A 109 10.40 -6.99 -8.75
CA ALA A 109 10.71 -7.40 -10.13
C ALA A 109 9.87 -6.60 -11.15
N ARG A 110 8.56 -6.52 -10.96
CA ARG A 110 7.62 -5.76 -11.78
C ARG A 110 7.99 -4.28 -11.85
N ASP A 111 8.29 -3.66 -10.71
CA ASP A 111 8.63 -2.24 -10.65
C ASP A 111 9.97 -1.95 -11.34
N GLY A 112 10.95 -2.86 -11.25
CA GLY A 112 12.21 -2.77 -11.97
C GLY A 112 12.03 -2.89 -13.50
N GLU A 113 11.20 -3.82 -13.93
CA GLU A 113 10.86 -3.99 -15.36
C GLU A 113 10.13 -2.76 -15.91
N LEU A 114 9.15 -2.24 -15.16
CA LEU A 114 8.43 -1.03 -15.56
C LEU A 114 9.34 0.20 -15.59
N ALA A 115 10.24 0.35 -14.61
CA ALA A 115 11.20 1.47 -14.58
C ALA A 115 12.06 1.48 -15.85
N ALA A 116 12.64 0.34 -16.23
CA ALA A 116 13.46 0.22 -17.44
C ALA A 116 12.66 0.49 -18.74
N PHE A 117 11.42 0.00 -18.79
CA PHE A 117 10.51 0.25 -19.91
C PHE A 117 10.20 1.74 -20.08
N LEU A 118 9.80 2.42 -18.98
CA LEU A 118 9.46 3.85 -19.01
C LEU A 118 10.69 4.72 -19.32
N GLU A 119 11.85 4.39 -18.77
CA GLU A 119 13.13 5.08 -19.10
C GLU A 119 13.42 5.01 -20.61
N GLY A 120 13.21 3.85 -21.23
CA GLY A 120 13.35 3.67 -22.68
C GLY A 120 12.37 4.51 -23.52
N LYS A 121 11.30 5.02 -22.92
CA LYS A 121 10.32 5.92 -23.51
C LYS A 121 10.53 7.40 -23.12
N GLY A 122 11.56 7.71 -22.31
CA GLY A 122 11.82 9.06 -21.80
C GLY A 122 10.82 9.51 -20.72
N ILE A 123 10.17 8.58 -20.05
CA ILE A 123 9.19 8.82 -18.97
C ILE A 123 9.87 8.50 -17.63
N ALA A 124 9.79 9.43 -16.67
CA ALA A 124 10.33 9.22 -15.34
C ALA A 124 9.47 8.26 -14.52
N PHE A 125 10.11 7.39 -13.71
CA PHE A 125 9.43 6.55 -12.73
C PHE A 125 9.93 6.92 -11.33
N GLN A 126 9.03 7.44 -10.47
CA GLN A 126 9.38 7.92 -9.14
C GLN A 126 8.64 7.12 -8.07
N THR A 127 9.40 6.65 -7.07
CA THR A 127 8.87 5.77 -6.04
C THR A 127 9.12 6.33 -4.64
N PHE A 128 8.18 6.14 -3.70
CA PHE A 128 8.17 6.76 -2.39
C PHE A 128 7.82 5.78 -1.28
N GLN A 129 8.33 6.02 -0.09
CA GLN A 129 7.95 5.32 1.13
C GLN A 129 6.54 5.76 1.57
N ASP A 130 5.68 4.78 1.89
CA ASP A 130 4.34 5.09 2.40
C ASP A 130 3.77 4.04 3.37
N GLN A 131 4.01 2.76 3.13
CA GLN A 131 3.38 1.65 3.85
C GLN A 131 3.93 1.41 5.27
N VAL A 132 5.04 2.03 5.64
CA VAL A 132 5.81 1.85 6.88
C VAL A 132 6.36 3.18 7.36
N ILE A 133 6.71 3.27 8.64
CA ILE A 133 7.38 4.44 9.23
C ILE A 133 8.88 4.41 8.92
N PHE A 134 9.52 3.26 9.06
CA PHE A 134 10.91 3.04 8.63
C PHE A 134 10.96 1.90 7.62
N GLU A 135 11.58 2.13 6.48
CA GLU A 135 11.64 1.14 5.43
C GLU A 135 13.04 0.57 5.19
N LYS A 136 13.07 -0.59 4.55
CA LYS A 136 14.30 -1.20 3.99
C LYS A 136 15.39 -1.29 5.08
N GLU A 137 16.46 -0.51 4.88
CA GLU A 137 17.66 -0.48 5.73
C GLU A 137 17.67 0.72 6.70
N SER A 138 16.52 1.38 6.92
CA SER A 138 16.45 2.53 7.83
C SER A 138 16.71 2.15 9.30
N VAL A 139 16.46 0.89 9.69
CA VAL A 139 16.69 0.39 11.04
C VAL A 139 17.71 -0.73 11.00
N LEU A 140 18.98 -0.36 11.09
CA LEU A 140 20.12 -1.29 11.12
C LEU A 140 20.76 -1.39 12.51
N SER A 141 21.46 -2.49 12.75
CA SER A 141 22.30 -2.68 13.93
C SER A 141 23.50 -1.72 13.92
N ASN A 142 24.24 -1.65 15.03
CA ASN A 142 25.45 -0.83 15.11
C ASN A 142 26.59 -1.30 14.17
N SER A 143 26.45 -2.46 13.55
CA SER A 143 27.36 -2.99 12.52
C SER A 143 26.77 -2.93 11.12
N ASP A 144 25.78 -2.05 10.88
CA ASP A 144 25.08 -1.82 9.61
C ASP A 144 24.46 -3.10 9.00
N LYS A 145 24.02 -4.03 9.87
CA LYS A 145 23.35 -5.26 9.43
C LYS A 145 21.86 -5.23 9.78
N PRO A 146 21.01 -5.81 8.92
CA PRO A 146 19.59 -5.96 9.22
C PRO A 146 19.38 -6.83 10.45
N TYR A 147 18.37 -6.49 11.24
CA TYR A 147 17.96 -7.30 12.37
C TYR A 147 17.20 -8.54 11.93
N SER A 148 17.54 -9.69 12.51
CA SER A 148 16.79 -10.95 12.36
C SER A 148 16.03 -11.33 13.64
N VAL A 149 16.07 -10.48 14.68
CA VAL A 149 15.38 -10.67 15.96
C VAL A 149 14.62 -9.39 16.30
N PHE A 150 13.35 -9.55 16.67
CA PHE A 150 12.44 -8.43 16.91
C PHE A 150 12.83 -7.50 18.05
N THR A 151 13.21 -8.05 19.22
CA THR A 151 13.45 -7.23 20.42
C THR A 151 14.51 -6.14 20.21
N PRO A 152 15.71 -6.41 19.66
CA PRO A 152 16.68 -5.36 19.38
C PRO A 152 16.20 -4.43 18.24
N TYR A 153 15.50 -4.94 17.22
CA TYR A 153 14.90 -4.12 16.17
C TYR A 153 13.93 -3.10 16.76
N SER A 154 12.96 -3.54 17.56
CA SER A 154 11.93 -2.63 18.12
C SER A 154 12.53 -1.58 19.07
N LYS A 155 13.61 -1.92 19.79
CA LYS A 155 14.35 -0.93 20.62
C LYS A 155 15.00 0.14 19.75
N LYS A 156 15.66 -0.25 18.65
CA LYS A 156 16.32 0.69 17.73
C LYS A 156 15.27 1.53 17.00
N TRP A 157 14.20 0.91 16.49
CA TRP A 157 13.07 1.57 15.83
C TRP A 157 12.53 2.71 16.70
N ARG A 158 12.23 2.43 17.97
CA ARG A 158 11.72 3.42 18.94
C ARG A 158 12.71 4.51 19.28
N ALA A 159 14.00 4.17 19.36
CA ALA A 159 15.04 5.16 19.61
C ALA A 159 15.23 6.16 18.46
N GLN A 160 14.86 5.77 17.23
CA GLN A 160 14.90 6.64 16.05
C GLN A 160 13.61 7.42 15.83
N LEU A 161 12.51 7.02 16.49
CA LEU A 161 11.21 7.67 16.29
C LEU A 161 11.23 9.10 16.82
N THR A 162 10.80 10.01 15.96
CA THR A 162 10.51 11.42 16.32
C THR A 162 9.05 11.73 15.98
N PRO A 163 8.47 12.80 16.53
CA PRO A 163 7.11 13.22 16.18
C PRO A 163 6.89 13.43 14.68
N ASP A 164 7.90 13.88 13.95
CA ASP A 164 7.84 14.17 12.52
C ASP A 164 7.57 12.93 11.65
N HIS A 165 7.93 11.73 12.13
CA HIS A 165 7.64 10.50 11.43
C HIS A 165 6.14 10.19 11.30
N PHE A 166 5.30 10.84 12.11
CA PHE A 166 3.84 10.71 12.03
C PHE A 166 3.16 11.90 11.33
N ASN A 167 3.94 12.89 10.85
CA ASN A 167 3.37 14.01 10.11
C ASN A 167 2.72 13.51 8.81
N PRO A 168 1.44 13.89 8.54
CA PRO A 168 0.76 13.48 7.32
C PRO A 168 1.28 14.24 6.11
N TYR A 169 1.23 13.61 4.95
CA TYR A 169 1.38 14.30 3.68
C TYR A 169 0.03 14.89 3.25
N ASP A 170 -0.01 16.19 3.03
CA ASP A 170 -1.23 16.92 2.67
C ASP A 170 -1.63 16.70 1.19
N SER A 171 -1.95 15.46 0.83
CA SER A 171 -2.48 15.12 -0.49
C SER A 171 -3.91 15.64 -0.70
N GLU A 172 -4.68 15.81 0.38
CA GLU A 172 -6.03 16.38 0.31
C GLU A 172 -6.01 17.86 -0.05
N GLY A 173 -5.04 18.63 0.46
CA GLY A 173 -4.87 20.06 0.12
C GLY A 173 -4.49 20.29 -1.35
N GLN A 174 -4.08 19.25 -2.08
CA GLN A 174 -3.63 19.31 -3.48
C GLN A 174 -4.67 18.79 -4.49
N GLN A 175 -5.90 18.56 -4.10
CA GLN A 175 -6.95 17.92 -4.91
C GLN A 175 -7.31 18.67 -6.22
N ALA A 176 -7.00 19.97 -6.30
CA ALA A 176 -7.19 20.75 -7.53
C ALA A 176 -6.36 20.22 -8.72
N ASN A 177 -5.25 19.53 -8.43
CA ASN A 177 -4.28 19.04 -9.39
C ASN A 177 -4.59 17.64 -9.96
N TYR A 178 -5.71 17.05 -9.59
CA TYR A 178 -6.19 15.86 -10.30
C TYR A 178 -6.60 16.18 -11.74
N TRP A 179 -6.29 15.25 -12.63
CA TRP A 179 -6.79 15.26 -14.00
C TRP A 179 -8.33 15.34 -14.03
N LYS A 180 -8.86 16.33 -14.77
CA LYS A 180 -10.31 16.52 -14.87
C LYS A 180 -10.85 15.66 -16.01
N HIS A 181 -11.74 14.74 -15.67
CA HIS A 181 -12.31 13.79 -16.61
C HIS A 181 -13.64 13.25 -16.08
N GLU A 182 -14.53 12.89 -16.99
CA GLU A 182 -15.76 12.17 -16.64
C GLU A 182 -15.44 10.80 -16.04
N ALA A 183 -16.36 10.25 -15.24
CA ALA A 183 -16.17 8.97 -14.58
C ALA A 183 -15.94 7.85 -15.60
N ILE A 184 -14.82 7.13 -15.44
CA ILE A 184 -14.52 5.90 -16.18
C ILE A 184 -15.07 4.73 -15.36
N ALA A 185 -15.78 3.81 -16.02
CA ALA A 185 -16.33 2.63 -15.36
C ALA A 185 -15.22 1.73 -14.81
N ILE A 186 -15.40 1.27 -13.58
CA ILE A 186 -14.53 0.24 -12.97
C ILE A 186 -14.98 -1.12 -13.52
N PRO A 187 -14.07 -2.00 -13.97
CA PRO A 187 -14.43 -3.36 -14.36
C PRO A 187 -15.16 -4.08 -13.23
N THR A 188 -16.28 -4.71 -13.55
CA THR A 188 -17.07 -5.48 -12.56
C THR A 188 -16.33 -6.74 -12.12
N LEU A 189 -16.71 -7.30 -10.97
CA LEU A 189 -16.17 -8.58 -10.52
C LEU A 189 -16.39 -9.68 -11.57
N GLU A 190 -17.58 -9.72 -12.20
CA GLU A 190 -17.94 -10.69 -13.23
C GLU A 190 -17.06 -10.56 -14.49
N GLU A 191 -16.83 -9.35 -14.99
CA GLU A 191 -15.92 -9.09 -16.13
C GLU A 191 -14.49 -9.54 -15.85
N MET A 192 -14.07 -9.51 -14.58
CA MET A 192 -12.77 -10.00 -14.12
C MET A 192 -12.78 -11.51 -13.79
N GLY A 193 -13.93 -12.19 -13.90
CA GLY A 193 -14.08 -13.63 -13.62
C GLY A 193 -14.30 -13.97 -12.13
N PHE A 194 -14.61 -12.98 -11.28
CA PHE A 194 -14.85 -13.15 -9.84
C PHE A 194 -16.33 -13.09 -9.49
N GLU A 195 -16.66 -13.65 -8.34
CA GLU A 195 -18.00 -13.67 -7.75
C GLU A 195 -17.96 -12.98 -6.37
N GLU A 196 -19.08 -12.38 -5.99
CA GLU A 196 -19.22 -11.83 -4.64
C GLU A 196 -19.16 -12.91 -3.56
N THR A 197 -18.65 -12.54 -2.40
CA THR A 197 -18.66 -13.36 -1.20
C THR A 197 -19.65 -12.81 -0.19
N ALA A 198 -20.12 -13.65 0.75
CA ALA A 198 -20.99 -13.22 1.84
C ALA A 198 -20.22 -12.54 3.00
N ILE A 199 -18.98 -12.16 2.81
CA ILE A 199 -18.11 -11.60 3.85
C ILE A 199 -18.34 -10.10 3.96
N SER A 200 -18.61 -9.62 5.18
CA SER A 200 -18.57 -8.20 5.52
C SER A 200 -17.17 -7.81 6.00
N PHE A 201 -16.71 -6.63 5.59
CA PHE A 201 -15.40 -6.13 5.98
C PHE A 201 -15.50 -5.24 7.22
N PRO A 202 -14.47 -5.24 8.09
CA PRO A 202 -14.43 -4.35 9.25
C PRO A 202 -14.37 -2.88 8.82
N SER A 203 -14.71 -1.97 9.74
CA SER A 203 -14.56 -0.53 9.52
C SER A 203 -13.10 -0.13 9.36
N LYS A 204 -12.81 0.80 8.45
CA LYS A 204 -11.49 1.43 8.34
C LYS A 204 -11.18 2.44 9.46
N VAL A 205 -12.21 2.83 10.23
CA VAL A 205 -12.01 3.71 11.39
C VAL A 205 -11.61 2.84 12.59
N PRO A 206 -10.38 3.00 13.14
CA PRO A 206 -9.94 2.19 14.26
C PRO A 206 -10.74 2.52 15.51
N ASP A 207 -11.24 1.47 16.21
CA ASP A 207 -11.90 1.61 17.48
C ASP A 207 -10.87 1.95 18.57
N THR A 208 -10.84 3.21 18.99
CA THR A 208 -9.87 3.72 19.97
C THR A 208 -10.08 3.12 21.37
N ASP A 209 -11.28 2.69 21.70
CA ASP A 209 -11.52 2.07 23.02
C ASP A 209 -10.97 0.64 23.06
N ILE A 210 -10.98 -0.06 21.94
CA ILE A 210 -10.26 -1.34 21.83
C ILE A 210 -8.74 -1.11 21.93
N ILE A 211 -8.21 -0.08 21.28
CA ILE A 211 -6.77 0.23 21.33
C ILE A 211 -6.33 0.49 22.77
N LYS A 212 -7.09 1.26 23.56
CA LYS A 212 -6.76 1.57 24.97
C LYS A 212 -6.65 0.31 25.85
N VAL A 213 -7.50 -0.67 25.62
CA VAL A 213 -7.55 -1.92 26.41
C VAL A 213 -6.89 -3.12 25.73
N TYR A 214 -6.15 -2.85 24.65
CA TYR A 214 -5.58 -3.89 23.79
C TYR A 214 -4.67 -4.85 24.55
N GLU A 215 -3.79 -4.34 25.42
CA GLU A 215 -2.86 -5.16 26.20
C GLU A 215 -3.57 -6.18 27.09
N GLU A 216 -4.70 -5.78 27.68
CA GLU A 216 -5.48 -6.62 28.60
C GLU A 216 -6.31 -7.68 27.86
N LYS A 217 -6.86 -7.34 26.66
CA LYS A 217 -7.88 -8.14 26.01
C LYS A 217 -7.39 -8.97 24.82
N ARG A 218 -6.28 -8.58 24.18
CA ARG A 218 -5.82 -9.20 22.93
C ARG A 218 -5.61 -10.73 23.00
N ASN A 219 -5.28 -11.24 24.18
CA ASN A 219 -5.00 -12.66 24.39
C ASN A 219 -6.26 -13.52 24.69
N PHE A 220 -7.44 -12.90 24.72
CA PHE A 220 -8.69 -13.59 25.01
C PHE A 220 -9.59 -13.65 23.77
N PRO A 221 -9.57 -14.76 22.98
CA PRO A 221 -10.32 -14.85 21.72
C PRO A 221 -11.83 -14.65 21.87
N ALA A 222 -12.40 -14.94 23.05
CA ALA A 222 -13.81 -14.76 23.34
C ALA A 222 -14.20 -13.30 23.64
N GLN A 223 -13.23 -12.38 23.72
CA GLN A 223 -13.46 -10.96 23.97
C GLN A 223 -13.24 -10.14 22.72
N LYS A 224 -13.94 -9.01 22.57
CA LYS A 224 -13.68 -8.01 21.55
C LYS A 224 -12.42 -7.24 21.94
N GLY A 225 -11.24 -7.80 21.64
CA GLY A 225 -9.93 -7.29 22.04
C GLY A 225 -9.02 -6.86 20.87
N THR A 226 -9.51 -6.94 19.62
CA THR A 226 -8.74 -6.57 18.41
C THR A 226 -9.55 -5.66 17.50
N THR A 227 -8.87 -4.75 16.80
CA THR A 227 -9.51 -3.74 15.93
C THR A 227 -9.89 -4.29 14.56
N HIS A 228 -9.42 -5.48 14.19
CA HIS A 228 -9.57 -6.07 12.85
C HIS A 228 -9.09 -5.17 11.69
N ILE A 229 -8.22 -4.19 11.97
CA ILE A 229 -7.73 -3.20 10.98
C ILE A 229 -6.70 -3.78 9.98
N GLY A 230 -6.31 -5.04 10.12
CA GLY A 230 -5.24 -5.68 9.34
C GLY A 230 -5.46 -5.60 7.83
N ILE A 231 -6.69 -5.80 7.34
CA ILE A 231 -7.01 -5.71 5.90
C ILE A 231 -6.79 -4.28 5.38
N HIS A 232 -7.16 -3.27 6.17
CA HIS A 232 -6.97 -1.87 5.82
C HIS A 232 -5.50 -1.47 5.78
N LEU A 233 -4.67 -2.01 6.68
CA LEU A 233 -3.20 -1.84 6.63
C LEU A 233 -2.58 -2.60 5.46
N ARG A 234 -3.14 -3.77 5.09
CA ARG A 234 -2.64 -4.57 3.96
C ARG A 234 -2.81 -3.83 2.64
N PHE A 235 -3.97 -3.21 2.42
CA PHE A 235 -4.30 -2.52 1.18
C PHE A 235 -4.19 -0.99 1.27
N GLY A 236 -3.71 -0.47 2.40
CA GLY A 236 -3.41 0.95 2.59
C GLY A 236 -4.62 1.87 2.53
N THR A 237 -5.83 1.37 2.82
CA THR A 237 -7.05 2.19 2.94
C THR A 237 -7.07 3.02 4.24
N ILE A 238 -6.06 2.84 5.09
CA ILE A 238 -5.76 3.68 6.26
C ILE A 238 -4.26 4.04 6.25
N SER A 239 -3.94 5.25 6.69
CA SER A 239 -2.56 5.68 6.87
C SER A 239 -1.91 4.99 8.07
N VAL A 240 -0.71 4.41 7.86
CA VAL A 240 0.10 3.86 8.96
C VAL A 240 0.62 4.96 9.88
N ARG A 241 0.89 6.17 9.37
CA ARG A 241 1.32 7.34 10.17
C ARG A 241 0.23 7.77 11.14
N ARG A 242 -1.01 7.94 10.63
CA ARG A 242 -2.18 8.28 11.44
C ARG A 242 -2.45 7.20 12.51
N LEU A 243 -2.44 5.93 12.12
CA LEU A 243 -2.65 4.83 13.07
C LEU A 243 -1.50 4.72 14.08
N GLY A 244 -0.26 4.92 13.65
CA GLY A 244 0.92 4.93 14.51
C GLY A 244 0.87 6.03 15.56
N LYS A 245 0.40 7.24 15.18
CA LYS A 245 0.18 8.36 16.11
C LYS A 245 -0.88 8.02 17.15
N ILE A 246 -2.03 7.48 16.72
CA ILE A 246 -3.10 7.03 17.63
C ILE A 246 -2.56 5.96 18.59
N ALA A 247 -1.81 4.98 18.06
CA ALA A 247 -1.23 3.90 18.86
C ALA A 247 -0.20 4.43 19.87
N GLN A 248 0.65 5.37 19.47
CA GLN A 248 1.64 6.00 20.35
C GLN A 248 0.97 6.70 21.54
N ASP A 249 -0.17 7.35 21.30
CA ASP A 249 -0.87 8.12 22.34
C ASP A 249 -1.72 7.23 23.28
N LEU A 250 -2.20 6.07 22.79
CA LEU A 250 -3.20 5.27 23.52
C LEU A 250 -2.68 3.94 24.06
N SER A 251 -1.77 3.25 23.37
CA SER A 251 -1.33 1.90 23.76
C SER A 251 0.03 1.53 23.18
N PHE A 252 1.00 1.45 24.05
CA PHE A 252 2.34 0.98 23.68
C PHE A 252 2.32 -0.43 23.06
N THR A 253 1.52 -1.33 23.61
CA THR A 253 1.39 -2.71 23.12
C THR A 253 0.80 -2.72 21.71
N TYR A 254 -0.16 -1.85 21.41
CA TYR A 254 -0.71 -1.74 20.06
C TYR A 254 0.31 -1.15 19.06
N LEU A 255 1.06 -0.11 19.45
CA LEU A 255 2.16 0.42 18.63
C LEU A 255 3.19 -0.67 18.32
N ASN A 256 3.48 -1.52 19.28
CA ASN A 256 4.44 -2.61 19.11
C ASN A 256 3.99 -3.62 18.03
N GLU A 257 2.68 -3.82 17.81
CA GLU A 257 2.17 -4.66 16.71
C GLU A 257 2.42 -4.00 15.34
N LEU A 258 2.35 -2.67 15.24
CA LEU A 258 2.74 -1.96 14.01
C LEU A 258 4.24 -2.10 13.74
N ILE A 259 5.07 -2.06 14.80
CA ILE A 259 6.51 -2.30 14.69
C ILE A 259 6.79 -3.75 14.25
N TRP A 260 6.02 -4.75 14.74
CA TRP A 260 6.10 -6.13 14.25
C TRP A 260 5.81 -6.24 12.75
N ARG A 261 4.78 -5.54 12.27
CA ARG A 261 4.46 -5.50 10.85
C ARG A 261 5.64 -4.97 10.01
N GLU A 262 6.26 -3.87 10.44
CA GLU A 262 7.44 -3.31 9.75
C GLU A 262 8.65 -4.24 9.86
N PHE A 263 8.87 -4.89 11.01
CA PHE A 263 9.92 -5.88 11.17
C PHE A 263 9.81 -7.01 10.13
N TYR A 264 8.61 -7.54 9.89
CA TYR A 264 8.43 -8.56 8.84
C TYR A 264 8.61 -8.02 7.43
N MET A 265 8.28 -6.78 7.18
CA MET A 265 8.55 -6.15 5.88
C MET A 265 10.05 -5.96 5.63
N GLN A 266 10.82 -5.55 6.63
CA GLN A 266 12.27 -5.46 6.50
C GLN A 266 12.94 -6.84 6.41
N ILE A 267 12.39 -7.88 7.07
CA ILE A 267 12.83 -9.27 6.88
C ILE A 267 12.66 -9.68 5.42
N LEU A 268 11.47 -9.46 4.86
CA LEU A 268 11.20 -9.80 3.45
C LEU A 268 12.11 -9.02 2.48
N TRP A 269 12.40 -7.76 2.79
CA TRP A 269 13.29 -6.92 1.98
C TRP A 269 14.73 -7.44 1.97
N ASN A 270 15.28 -7.72 3.15
CA ASN A 270 16.70 -8.10 3.31
C ASN A 270 16.96 -9.59 3.10
N PHE A 271 15.92 -10.43 3.25
CA PHE A 271 16.00 -11.89 3.15
C PHE A 271 14.89 -12.44 2.23
N PRO A 272 14.89 -12.09 0.92
CA PRO A 272 13.77 -12.39 0.01
C PRO A 272 13.46 -13.86 -0.14
N HIS A 273 14.39 -14.78 0.17
CA HIS A 273 14.19 -16.23 0.16
C HIS A 273 13.07 -16.70 1.11
N VAL A 274 12.68 -15.87 2.10
CA VAL A 274 11.58 -16.21 3.04
C VAL A 274 10.20 -16.23 2.37
N ALA A 275 10.09 -15.69 1.16
CA ALA A 275 8.86 -15.80 0.37
C ALA A 275 8.64 -17.22 -0.18
N GLU A 276 9.70 -18.02 -0.33
CA GLU A 276 9.69 -19.34 -0.97
C GLU A 276 10.00 -20.49 0.01
N GLY A 277 10.52 -20.16 1.19
CA GLY A 277 10.93 -21.18 2.15
C GLY A 277 11.15 -20.65 3.57
N PRO A 278 11.59 -21.51 4.49
CA PRO A 278 11.80 -21.13 5.89
C PRO A 278 12.97 -20.14 6.02
N PHE A 279 12.84 -19.19 6.93
CA PHE A 279 13.88 -18.20 7.22
C PHE A 279 15.24 -18.85 7.58
N ARG A 280 15.20 -19.99 8.29
CA ARG A 280 16.38 -20.79 8.62
C ARG A 280 16.30 -22.13 7.88
N PRO A 281 17.26 -22.46 6.99
CA PRO A 281 17.23 -23.69 6.16
C PRO A 281 17.05 -24.99 6.95
N GLN A 282 17.55 -25.04 8.20
CA GLN A 282 17.41 -26.21 9.08
C GLN A 282 15.96 -26.59 9.39
N TYR A 283 15.01 -25.65 9.26
CA TYR A 283 13.59 -25.92 9.47
C TYR A 283 12.86 -26.46 8.24
N ALA A 284 13.53 -26.50 7.08
CA ALA A 284 12.98 -27.13 5.89
C ALA A 284 12.76 -28.66 6.03
N ALA A 285 13.50 -29.28 6.96
CA ALA A 285 13.41 -30.72 7.21
C ALA A 285 12.32 -31.11 8.23
N ILE A 286 11.55 -30.17 8.78
CA ILE A 286 10.49 -30.48 9.74
C ILE A 286 9.32 -31.12 8.95
N PRO A 287 8.90 -32.34 9.26
CA PRO A 287 7.72 -32.93 8.64
C PRO A 287 6.48 -32.21 9.17
N TRP A 288 5.67 -31.72 8.24
CA TRP A 288 4.40 -31.02 8.52
C TRP A 288 3.21 -31.97 8.31
#